data_1a76978546f309c497839af00f5e6c3a
#
_entry.id   1a76978546f309c497839af00f5e6c3a
#
_cell.length_a   1.000
_cell.length_b   1.000
_cell.length_c   1.000
_cell.angle_alpha   90.00
_cell.angle_beta   90.00
_cell.angle_gamma   90.00
#
_symmetry.space_group_name_H-M   'P 1'
#
loop_
_entity.id
_entity.type
_entity.pdbx_description
1 polymer ?
#
loop_
_entity_poly.entity_id
_entity_poly.type
_entity_poly.pdbx_seq_one_letter_code
_entity_poly.pdbx_strand_id
1 'polypeptide(L)' 'MEIVLQNSLDRINPLNTPKETAVMLWGHWNDTTRKRIYRWIHNGNLKALRDGKSYWIPHKEITKYLPG' A
#
# COMPACT_ATOMS: atom_id res chain seq x y z
N MET A 1 -22.00 4.11 -17.60
CA MET A 1 -22.21 4.03 -16.16
C MET A 1 -21.31 3.04 -15.51
N GLU A 2 -21.10 1.90 -16.11
CA GLU A 2 -20.20 0.88 -15.56
C GLU A 2 -18.80 1.43 -15.35
N ILE A 3 -18.35 2.22 -16.29
CA ILE A 3 -17.02 2.81 -16.20
C ILE A 3 -16.91 3.68 -14.95
N VAL A 4 -17.96 4.42 -14.68
CA VAL A 4 -17.99 5.28 -13.51
C VAL A 4 -17.95 4.45 -12.24
N LEU A 5 -18.68 3.35 -12.21
CA LEU A 5 -18.69 2.48 -11.04
C LEU A 5 -17.31 1.86 -10.81
N GLN A 6 -16.65 1.45 -11.87
CA GLN A 6 -15.31 0.89 -11.75
C GLN A 6 -14.35 1.93 -11.21
N ASN A 7 -14.44 3.15 -11.71
CA ASN A 7 -13.60 4.21 -11.20
C ASN A 7 -13.85 4.49 -9.72
N SER A 8 -15.10 4.39 -9.32
CA SER A 8 -15.44 4.57 -7.91
C SER A 8 -14.81 3.49 -7.05
N LEU A 9 -14.84 2.25 -7.52
CA LEU A 9 -14.23 1.16 -6.77
C LEU A 9 -12.73 1.34 -6.65
N ASP A 10 -12.09 1.78 -7.73
CA ASP A 10 -10.65 2.03 -7.71
C ASP A 10 -10.32 3.12 -6.71
N ARG A 11 -11.13 4.18 -6.65
CA ARG A 11 -10.89 5.27 -5.71
C ARG A 11 -11.14 4.84 -4.28
N ILE A 12 -12.11 3.96 -4.07
CA ILE A 12 -12.42 3.49 -2.72
C ILE A 12 -11.27 2.65 -2.16
N ASN A 13 -10.63 1.88 -3.03
CA ASN A 13 -9.61 0.96 -2.56
C ASN A 13 -8.41 0.94 -3.51
N PRO A 14 -7.71 2.05 -3.64
CA PRO A 14 -6.54 2.11 -4.53
C PRO A 14 -5.43 1.21 -4.03
N LEU A 15 -4.59 0.80 -4.97
CA LEU A 15 -3.41 0.00 -4.66
C LEU A 15 -2.19 0.91 -4.70
N ASN A 16 -1.29 0.69 -3.76
CA ASN A 16 -0.09 1.50 -3.62
C ASN A 16 1.15 0.63 -3.72
N THR A 17 2.23 1.21 -4.23
CA THR A 17 3.52 0.54 -4.25
C THR A 17 4.13 0.56 -2.85
N PRO A 18 5.11 -0.32 -2.58
CA PRO A 18 5.81 -0.25 -1.28
C PRO A 18 6.45 1.11 -1.05
N LYS A 19 6.98 1.74 -2.08
CA LYS A 19 7.57 3.07 -1.96
C LYS A 19 6.54 4.09 -1.51
N GLU A 20 5.39 4.11 -2.20
CA GLU A 20 4.32 5.03 -1.82
C GLU A 20 3.85 4.79 -0.40
N THR A 21 3.73 3.52 -0.02
CA THR A 21 3.30 3.16 1.31
C THR A 21 4.30 3.64 2.36
N ALA A 22 5.58 3.43 2.12
CA ALA A 22 6.61 3.86 3.06
C ALA A 22 6.61 5.38 3.24
N VAL A 23 6.44 6.12 2.15
CA VAL A 23 6.37 7.57 2.23
C VAL A 23 5.16 8.01 3.02
N MET A 24 4.02 7.35 2.81
CA MET A 24 2.81 7.69 3.56
C MET A 24 2.95 7.40 5.04
N LEU A 25 3.57 6.27 5.38
CA LEU A 25 3.68 5.85 6.78
C LEU A 25 4.81 6.56 7.52
N TRP A 26 5.93 6.76 6.85
CA TRP A 26 7.15 7.22 7.53
C TRP A 26 7.75 8.48 6.94
N GLY A 27 7.20 8.98 5.86
CA GLY A 27 7.57 10.28 5.31
C GLY A 27 8.75 10.29 4.36
N HIS A 28 9.40 9.14 4.15
CA HIS A 28 10.55 9.10 3.26
C HIS A 28 10.81 7.68 2.76
N TRP A 29 11.64 7.59 1.73
CA TRP A 29 12.02 6.30 1.14
C TRP A 29 13.54 6.21 1.12
N ASN A 30 14.07 5.28 1.89
CA ASN A 30 15.51 4.99 1.90
C ASN A 30 15.69 3.50 2.24
N ASP A 31 16.93 3.07 2.40
CA ASP A 31 17.20 1.66 2.67
C ASP A 31 16.49 1.17 3.94
N THR A 32 16.46 2.00 4.94
CA THR A 32 15.84 1.64 6.22
C THR A 32 14.34 1.41 6.06
N THR A 33 13.64 2.37 5.43
CA THR A 33 12.20 2.25 5.24
C THR A 33 11.86 1.18 4.23
N ARG A 34 12.72 0.99 3.21
CA ARG A 34 12.52 -0.08 2.23
C ARG A 34 12.54 -1.44 2.91
N LYS A 35 13.54 -1.68 3.74
CA LYS A 35 13.64 -2.95 4.45
C LYS A 35 12.47 -3.14 5.41
N ARG A 36 12.05 -2.06 6.07
CA ARG A 36 10.95 -2.11 7.02
C ARG A 36 9.64 -2.45 6.33
N ILE A 37 9.36 -1.85 5.17
CA ILE A 37 8.09 -2.10 4.49
C ILE A 37 8.01 -3.55 4.02
N TYR A 38 9.10 -4.11 3.51
CA TYR A 38 9.10 -5.51 3.09
C TYR A 38 8.98 -6.45 4.27
N ARG A 39 9.58 -6.10 5.39
CA ARG A 39 9.42 -6.88 6.62
C ARG A 39 7.96 -6.89 7.06
N TRP A 40 7.31 -5.74 7.02
CA TRP A 40 5.91 -5.64 7.39
C TRP A 40 5.02 -6.48 6.47
N ILE A 41 5.34 -6.52 5.19
CA ILE A 41 4.60 -7.35 4.26
C ILE A 41 4.80 -8.83 4.60
N HIS A 42 6.03 -9.23 4.84
CA HIS A 42 6.33 -10.63 5.16
C HIS A 42 5.73 -11.06 6.49
N ASN A 43 5.68 -10.16 7.46
CA ASN A 43 5.14 -10.48 8.78
C ASN A 43 3.61 -10.45 8.83
N GLY A 44 2.97 -9.98 7.76
CA GLY A 44 1.53 -9.88 7.73
C GLY A 44 0.97 -8.61 8.34
N ASN A 45 1.83 -7.68 8.74
CA ASN A 45 1.36 -6.37 9.23
C ASN A 45 0.66 -5.59 8.13
N LEU A 46 1.12 -5.75 6.90
CA LEU A 46 0.47 -5.18 5.73
C LEU A 46 0.16 -6.31 4.77
N LYS A 47 -1.11 -6.48 4.46
CA LYS A 47 -1.51 -7.44 3.46
C LYS A 47 -1.27 -6.83 2.09
N ALA A 48 -0.57 -7.55 1.24
CA ALA A 48 -0.22 -7.06 -0.08
C ALA A 48 -0.55 -8.10 -1.13
N LEU A 49 -0.91 -7.61 -2.30
CA LEU A 49 -1.11 -8.46 -3.47
C LEU A 49 0.20 -8.53 -4.21
N ARG A 50 0.61 -9.73 -4.57
CA ARG A 50 1.84 -9.91 -5.31
C ARG A 50 1.54 -10.17 -6.78
N ASP A 51 2.21 -9.42 -7.64
CA ASP A 51 2.09 -9.58 -9.08
C ASP A 51 3.51 -9.67 -9.63
N GLY A 52 3.98 -10.91 -9.84
CA GLY A 52 5.34 -11.12 -10.28
C GLY A 52 6.32 -10.63 -9.23
N LYS A 53 7.10 -9.62 -9.57
CA LYS A 53 8.09 -9.05 -8.66
C LYS A 53 7.55 -7.84 -7.91
N SER A 54 6.31 -7.46 -8.19
CA SER A 54 5.73 -6.25 -7.61
C SER A 54 4.79 -6.59 -6.47
N TYR A 55 4.71 -5.68 -5.52
CA TYR A 55 3.72 -5.74 -4.45
C TYR A 55 2.77 -4.56 -4.59
N TRP A 56 1.50 -4.82 -4.34
CA TRP A 56 0.47 -3.78 -4.35
C TRP A 56 -0.25 -3.82 -3.01
N ILE A 57 -0.24 -2.70 -2.31
CA ILE A 57 -0.76 -2.62 -0.95
C ILE A 57 -2.07 -1.84 -0.99
N PRO A 58 -3.20 -2.48 -0.63
CA PRO A 58 -4.47 -1.75 -0.60
C PRO A 58 -4.41 -0.59 0.39
N HIS A 59 -4.97 0.52 -0.01
CA HIS A 59 -4.91 1.73 0.82
C HIS A 59 -5.53 1.50 2.20
N LYS A 60 -6.54 0.66 2.29
CA LYS A 60 -7.17 0.38 3.58
C LYS A 60 -6.21 -0.26 4.56
N GLU A 61 -5.20 -0.98 4.07
CA GLU A 61 -4.18 -1.54 4.95
C GLU A 61 -3.28 -0.46 5.50
N ILE A 62 -3.06 0.58 4.72
CA ILE A 62 -2.20 1.68 5.12
C ILE A 62 -2.90 2.56 6.15
N THR A 63 -4.19 2.80 5.95
CA THR A 63 -4.94 3.70 6.85
C THR A 63 -5.01 3.19 8.26
N LYS A 64 -4.80 1.90 8.49
CA LYS A 64 -4.76 1.35 9.84
C LYS A 64 -3.66 1.98 10.68
N TYR A 65 -2.63 2.45 10.04
CA TYR A 65 -1.44 2.98 10.72
C TYR A 65 -1.31 4.49 10.58
N LEU A 66 -2.21 5.13 9.85
CA LEU A 66 -2.18 6.57 9.68
C LEU A 66 -3.02 7.23 10.76
N PRO A 67 -2.55 8.37 11.30
CA PRO A 67 -3.33 9.10 12.29
C PRO A 67 -4.59 9.69 11.68
N GLY A 68 -5.61 9.70 12.47
CA GLY A 68 -6.85 10.33 12.08
C GLY A 68 -7.75 9.53 11.27
#